data_5666071fc5dc36cb7978891d196592c7
#
_entry.id   5666071fc5dc36cb7978891d196592c7
#
_cell.length_a   1.000
_cell.length_b   1.000
_cell.length_c   1.000
_cell.angle_alpha   90.00
_cell.angle_beta   90.00
_cell.angle_gamma   90.00
#
_symmetry.space_group_name_H-M   'P 1'
#
loop_
_entity.id
_entity.type
_entity.pdbx_description
1 polymer ?
#
loop_
_entity_poly.entity_id
_entity_poly.type
_entity_poly.pdbx_seq_one_letter_code
_entity_poly.pdbx_strand_id
1 'polypeptide(L)'
;MPELPEVETIARGLAKRVVGDRIESVWLGSKPEPLKSPASRIVSTLEGSRISDVRRMGKHIVIELERSAEESGSRVRRSIGTRARAGRSKTKSAGRSAGATPATSARAQWIVHLGMTGQLLVCSPDTQVEKHTHLIAKLQSGRELRFVDPRRFGRLSVAMNGDFAAAGSEPLDIEPEPFTDLFRGRKTPIKSALLNQTLLRGVGNIYADESLFRAGLRPRRRATTITREQFRKLHGAVQKVLKEAITLGGSSISDYVDADGEEGFFQLQHRVYGREGEPCLVCETPVKRAVIAGRSSHYCPKCQK
;
A
#
# COMPACT_ATOMS: atom_id res chain seq x y z
N MET A 1 1.23 -12.79 1.26
CA MET A 1 1.06 -11.39 1.71
C MET A 1 1.54 -10.51 0.58
N PRO A 2 0.70 -9.66 0.03
CA PRO A 2 1.12 -8.70 -1.00
C PRO A 2 2.34 -7.89 -0.55
N GLU A 3 3.36 -7.85 -1.40
CA GLU A 3 4.59 -7.06 -1.23
C GLU A 3 4.54 -5.86 -2.18
N LEU A 4 5.62 -5.15 -2.37
CA LEU A 4 5.64 -3.93 -3.18
C LEU A 4 5.07 -4.11 -4.60
N PRO A 5 5.46 -5.12 -5.40
CA PRO A 5 4.95 -5.25 -6.76
C PRO A 5 3.45 -5.49 -6.84
N GLU A 6 2.90 -6.35 -5.97
CA GLU A 6 1.47 -6.64 -5.91
C GLU A 6 0.68 -5.37 -5.55
N VAL A 7 1.14 -4.63 -4.53
CA VAL A 7 0.49 -3.39 -4.09
C VAL A 7 0.59 -2.29 -5.16
N GLU A 8 1.69 -2.23 -5.90
CA GLU A 8 1.87 -1.30 -7.02
C GLU A 8 0.91 -1.62 -8.16
N THR A 9 0.77 -2.89 -8.52
CA THR A 9 -0.16 -3.34 -9.57
C THR A 9 -1.60 -2.97 -9.22
N ILE A 10 -2.04 -3.25 -7.98
CA ILE A 10 -3.38 -2.88 -7.51
C ILE A 10 -3.56 -1.36 -7.54
N ALA A 11 -2.60 -0.59 -7.01
CA ALA A 11 -2.69 0.87 -6.97
C ALA A 11 -2.83 1.47 -8.38
N ARG A 12 -2.05 0.98 -9.35
CA ARG A 12 -2.15 1.40 -10.77
C ARG A 12 -3.49 1.01 -11.41
N GLY A 13 -3.97 -0.19 -11.13
CA GLY A 13 -5.28 -0.65 -11.61
C GLY A 13 -6.42 0.21 -11.06
N LEU A 14 -6.40 0.50 -9.77
CA LEU A 14 -7.36 1.38 -9.10
C LEU A 14 -7.29 2.81 -9.67
N ALA A 15 -6.08 3.38 -9.82
CA ALA A 15 -5.91 4.73 -10.33
C ALA A 15 -6.62 4.94 -11.67
N LYS A 16 -6.49 3.98 -12.59
CA LYS A 16 -7.15 4.04 -13.91
C LYS A 16 -8.67 4.01 -13.85
N ARG A 17 -9.25 3.52 -12.77
CA ARG A 17 -10.68 3.24 -12.67
C ARG A 17 -11.43 4.22 -11.79
N VAL A 18 -10.81 4.68 -10.68
CA VAL A 18 -11.53 5.42 -9.66
C VAL A 18 -11.05 6.86 -9.48
N VAL A 19 -9.91 7.26 -10.08
CA VAL A 19 -9.47 8.65 -10.03
C VAL A 19 -10.47 9.55 -10.76
N GLY A 20 -10.84 10.63 -10.12
CA GLY A 20 -11.87 11.57 -10.58
C GLY A 20 -13.27 11.26 -10.07
N ASP A 21 -13.50 10.05 -9.57
CA ASP A 21 -14.81 9.63 -9.05
C ASP A 21 -15.08 10.17 -7.64
N ARG A 22 -16.34 10.21 -7.23
CA ARG A 22 -16.77 10.67 -5.91
C ARG A 22 -17.35 9.49 -5.13
N ILE A 23 -17.02 9.42 -3.85
CA ILE A 23 -17.59 8.43 -2.92
C ILE A 23 -18.93 8.96 -2.41
N GLU A 24 -20.03 8.31 -2.75
CA GLU A 24 -21.39 8.73 -2.33
C GLU A 24 -21.74 8.23 -0.93
N SER A 25 -21.44 6.96 -0.66
CA SER A 25 -21.75 6.33 0.63
C SER A 25 -20.74 5.25 0.97
N VAL A 26 -20.62 4.98 2.27
CA VAL A 26 -19.69 3.96 2.81
C VAL A 26 -20.45 3.03 3.74
N TRP A 27 -20.43 1.75 3.41
CA TRP A 27 -20.87 0.70 4.33
C TRP A 27 -19.66 0.05 4.98
N LEU A 28 -19.76 -0.20 6.28
CA LEU A 28 -18.74 -0.93 7.06
C LEU A 28 -19.34 -2.20 7.62
N GLY A 29 -18.62 -3.30 7.49
CA GLY A 29 -18.99 -4.57 8.09
C GLY A 29 -18.96 -4.54 9.63
N SER A 30 -19.61 -5.51 10.26
CA SER A 30 -19.73 -5.60 11.72
C SER A 30 -18.42 -5.92 12.46
N LYS A 31 -17.37 -6.31 11.75
CA LYS A 31 -16.08 -6.71 12.34
C LYS A 31 -15.10 -5.53 12.39
N PRO A 32 -14.67 -5.08 13.57
CA PRO A 32 -13.84 -3.89 13.71
C PRO A 32 -12.35 -4.13 13.43
N GLU A 33 -11.85 -5.35 13.37
CA GLU A 33 -10.43 -5.68 13.35
C GLU A 33 -9.64 -5.00 12.22
N PRO A 34 -10.18 -4.86 10.98
CA PRO A 34 -9.46 -4.15 9.93
C PRO A 34 -9.37 -2.64 10.16
N LEU A 35 -10.25 -2.03 10.97
CA LEU A 35 -10.31 -0.59 11.16
C LEU A 35 -9.21 -0.12 12.12
N LYS A 36 -8.35 0.80 11.68
CA LYS A 36 -7.30 1.44 12.49
C LYS A 36 -7.60 2.92 12.78
N SER A 37 -8.65 3.44 12.20
CA SER A 37 -9.30 4.68 12.59
C SER A 37 -10.73 4.38 13.07
N PRO A 38 -11.34 5.21 13.92
CA PRO A 38 -12.73 5.03 14.31
C PRO A 38 -13.66 4.93 13.09
N ALA A 39 -14.62 4.02 13.11
CA ALA A 39 -15.56 3.79 12.01
C ALA A 39 -16.25 5.08 11.53
N SER A 40 -16.73 5.90 12.48
CA SER A 40 -17.34 7.20 12.18
C SER A 40 -16.39 8.14 11.45
N ARG A 41 -15.10 8.13 11.81
CA ARG A 41 -14.08 8.96 11.14
C ARG A 41 -13.79 8.46 9.72
N ILE A 42 -13.74 7.14 9.50
CA ILE A 42 -13.60 6.58 8.15
C ILE A 42 -14.77 7.02 7.28
N VAL A 43 -16.01 6.76 7.72
CA VAL A 43 -17.21 7.14 6.98
C VAL A 43 -17.23 8.64 6.70
N SER A 44 -17.07 9.48 7.71
CA SER A 44 -17.13 10.95 7.54
C SER A 44 -16.00 11.50 6.66
N THR A 45 -14.85 10.82 6.58
CA THR A 45 -13.75 11.24 5.71
C THR A 45 -13.97 10.82 4.26
N LEU A 46 -14.50 9.63 4.03
CA LEU A 46 -14.69 9.10 2.69
C LEU A 46 -15.93 9.65 1.98
N GLU A 47 -17.09 9.64 2.67
CA GLU A 47 -18.36 10.07 2.07
C GLU A 47 -18.33 11.54 1.60
N GLY A 48 -18.73 11.77 0.36
CA GLY A 48 -18.74 13.08 -0.29
C GLY A 48 -17.35 13.52 -0.80
N SER A 49 -16.29 12.74 -0.59
CA SER A 49 -14.96 13.07 -1.09
C SER A 49 -14.76 12.60 -2.53
N ARG A 50 -14.02 13.39 -3.31
CA ARG A 50 -13.55 13.01 -4.64
C ARG A 50 -12.18 12.33 -4.51
N ILE A 51 -11.97 11.25 -5.24
CA ILE A 51 -10.67 10.58 -5.34
C ILE A 51 -9.80 11.37 -6.33
N SER A 52 -8.76 12.02 -5.83
CA SER A 52 -7.86 12.84 -6.67
C SER A 52 -6.67 12.06 -7.19
N ASP A 53 -6.19 11.06 -6.43
CA ASP A 53 -5.08 10.19 -6.84
C ASP A 53 -5.13 8.85 -6.11
N VAL A 54 -4.49 7.83 -6.68
CA VAL A 54 -4.24 6.53 -6.03
C VAL A 54 -2.81 6.12 -6.28
N ARG A 55 -2.05 5.96 -5.21
CA ARG A 55 -0.63 5.61 -5.28
C ARG A 55 -0.24 4.58 -4.24
N ARG A 56 0.90 3.94 -4.44
CA ARG A 56 1.51 3.05 -3.46
C ARG A 56 2.51 3.80 -2.58
N MET A 57 2.56 3.43 -1.31
CA MET A 57 3.65 3.80 -0.40
C MET A 57 4.09 2.57 0.41
N GLY A 58 5.21 1.97 0.04
CA GLY A 58 5.65 0.69 0.60
C GLY A 58 4.65 -0.43 0.32
N LYS A 59 4.02 -0.99 1.36
CA LYS A 59 2.97 -2.02 1.25
C LYS A 59 1.56 -1.47 1.47
N HIS A 60 1.40 -0.15 1.36
CA HIS A 60 0.12 0.54 1.51
C HIS A 60 -0.35 1.10 0.16
N ILE A 61 -1.65 1.01 -0.09
CA ILE A 61 -2.35 1.80 -1.09
C ILE A 61 -2.81 3.07 -0.40
N VAL A 62 -2.50 4.22 -0.97
CA VAL A 62 -2.89 5.54 -0.47
C VAL A 62 -3.80 6.17 -1.51
N ILE A 63 -5.06 6.38 -1.13
CA ILE A 63 -6.08 7.03 -1.95
C ILE A 63 -6.20 8.47 -1.44
N GLU A 64 -5.80 9.42 -2.29
CA GLU A 64 -5.89 10.84 -2.00
C GLU A 64 -7.32 11.32 -2.20
N LEU A 65 -7.82 12.06 -1.24
CA LEU A 65 -9.20 12.52 -1.19
C LEU A 65 -9.24 14.04 -1.09
N GLU A 66 -10.13 14.63 -1.88
CA GLU A 66 -10.40 16.08 -1.85
C GLU A 66 -11.89 16.33 -1.61
N ARG A 67 -12.18 17.34 -0.79
CA ARG A 67 -13.54 17.81 -0.54
C ARG A 67 -13.63 19.31 -0.84
N SER A 68 -14.62 19.73 -1.61
CA SER A 68 -14.86 21.15 -1.86
C SER A 68 -15.34 21.86 -0.57
N ALA A 69 -14.86 23.08 -0.37
CA ALA A 69 -15.21 23.86 0.83
C ALA A 69 -16.71 24.18 0.95
N GLU A 70 -17.45 24.18 -0.16
CA GLU A 70 -18.91 24.45 -0.17
C GLU A 70 -19.72 23.33 0.52
N GLU A 71 -19.25 22.10 0.52
CA GLU A 71 -19.95 20.95 1.11
C GLU A 71 -19.67 20.77 2.61
N SER A 72 -18.55 21.28 3.12
CA SER A 72 -18.24 21.22 4.56
C SER A 72 -19.13 22.14 5.42
N GLY A 73 -19.74 23.18 4.83
CA GLY A 73 -20.64 24.12 5.51
C GLY A 73 -22.08 23.64 5.69
N SER A 74 -22.54 22.70 4.88
CA SER A 74 -23.97 22.32 4.82
C SER A 74 -24.41 21.36 5.93
N ARG A 75 -23.53 20.55 6.48
CA ARG A 75 -23.87 19.59 7.56
C ARG A 75 -23.94 20.21 8.96
N VAL A 76 -23.28 21.37 9.20
CA VAL A 76 -23.32 22.04 10.51
C VAL A 76 -24.64 22.80 10.71
N ARG A 77 -25.38 23.15 9.65
CA ARG A 77 -26.63 23.94 9.75
C ARG A 77 -27.89 23.12 10.03
N ARG A 78 -27.88 21.81 10.06
CA ARG A 78 -29.08 20.97 10.28
C ARG A 78 -29.35 20.55 11.72
N SER A 79 -28.52 20.94 12.70
CA SER A 79 -28.69 20.50 14.10
C SER A 79 -28.99 21.63 15.11
N ILE A 80 -29.26 22.87 14.68
CA ILE A 80 -29.67 23.93 15.63
C ILE A 80 -30.95 24.62 15.11
N GLY A 81 -32.05 23.97 15.33
CA GLY A 81 -33.38 24.56 15.19
C GLY A 81 -34.00 24.80 16.55
N THR A 82 -33.65 25.88 17.22
CA THR A 82 -34.44 26.35 18.35
C THR A 82 -34.67 27.86 18.20
N ARG A 83 -35.94 28.20 18.28
CA ARG A 83 -36.50 29.56 18.17
C ARG A 83 -35.84 30.53 19.15
N ALA A 84 -35.48 31.72 18.68
CA ALA A 84 -35.42 32.90 19.51
C ALA A 84 -35.82 34.16 18.71
N ARG A 85 -36.57 35.00 19.38
CA ARG A 85 -37.34 36.17 18.92
C ARG A 85 -36.48 37.33 18.42
N ALA A 86 -37.13 38.15 17.59
CA ALA A 86 -36.67 39.37 17.01
C ALA A 86 -36.19 40.42 18.02
N GLY A 87 -35.05 41.03 17.70
CA GLY A 87 -34.58 42.29 18.26
C GLY A 87 -33.96 43.11 17.11
N ARG A 88 -34.57 44.25 16.80
CA ARG A 88 -34.24 45.17 15.71
C ARG A 88 -33.19 46.15 16.18
N SER A 89 -32.02 46.21 15.57
CA SER A 89 -31.13 47.35 15.67
C SER A 89 -30.43 47.59 14.34
N LYS A 90 -30.60 48.83 13.85
CA LYS A 90 -29.95 49.33 12.63
C LYS A 90 -28.60 49.93 13.01
N THR A 91 -27.52 49.48 12.38
CA THR A 91 -26.34 50.33 12.19
C THR A 91 -25.72 50.06 10.81
N LYS A 92 -25.56 51.14 10.05
CA LYS A 92 -24.81 51.22 8.78
C LYS A 92 -23.30 51.15 9.08
N SER A 93 -22.55 50.36 8.35
CA SER A 93 -21.13 50.66 8.12
C SER A 93 -20.66 50.08 6.81
N ALA A 94 -19.77 50.80 6.17
CA ALA A 94 -19.31 50.80 4.83
C ALA A 94 -18.58 49.53 4.38
N GLY A 95 -18.68 49.29 3.06
CA GLY A 95 -17.99 48.21 2.37
C GLY A 95 -16.47 48.31 2.43
N ARG A 96 -15.85 47.14 2.64
CA ARG A 96 -14.53 46.81 2.18
C ARG A 96 -14.66 45.47 1.46
N SER A 97 -14.37 45.48 0.15
CA SER A 97 -14.20 44.29 -0.64
C SER A 97 -12.95 43.52 -0.13
N ALA A 98 -13.15 42.54 0.73
CA ALA A 98 -12.14 41.58 1.05
C ALA A 98 -12.04 40.62 -0.14
N GLY A 99 -10.88 40.55 -0.77
CA GLY A 99 -10.58 39.58 -1.82
C GLY A 99 -10.89 38.16 -1.33
N ALA A 100 -11.64 37.40 -2.11
CA ALA A 100 -11.95 36.02 -1.83
C ALA A 100 -10.65 35.23 -1.81
N THR A 101 -10.18 34.86 -0.63
CA THR A 101 -9.15 33.86 -0.45
C THR A 101 -9.69 32.55 -1.08
N PRO A 102 -8.94 31.86 -1.97
CA PRO A 102 -9.44 30.62 -2.55
C PRO A 102 -9.75 29.64 -1.42
N ALA A 103 -10.98 29.12 -1.44
CA ALA A 103 -11.45 28.17 -0.46
C ALA A 103 -10.51 26.96 -0.46
N THR A 104 -9.75 26.78 0.61
CA THR A 104 -8.79 25.68 0.76
C THR A 104 -9.57 24.37 0.80
N SER A 105 -9.44 23.54 -0.25
CA SER A 105 -10.06 22.21 -0.27
C SER A 105 -9.45 21.37 0.86
N ALA A 106 -10.31 20.74 1.65
CA ALA A 106 -9.84 19.82 2.69
C ALA A 106 -9.30 18.56 2.01
N ARG A 107 -8.02 18.25 2.27
CA ARG A 107 -7.34 17.05 1.78
C ARG A 107 -7.32 15.98 2.86
N ALA A 108 -7.56 14.74 2.46
CA ALA A 108 -7.46 13.59 3.33
C ALA A 108 -6.89 12.39 2.55
N GLN A 109 -6.50 11.37 3.27
CA GLN A 109 -5.97 10.13 2.69
C GLN A 109 -6.74 8.95 3.29
N TRP A 110 -7.15 8.03 2.42
CA TRP A 110 -7.57 6.71 2.82
C TRP A 110 -6.42 5.73 2.58
N ILE A 111 -5.92 5.13 3.67
CA ILE A 111 -4.76 4.24 3.67
C ILE A 111 -5.23 2.81 3.84
N VAL A 112 -4.91 1.96 2.88
CA VAL A 112 -5.25 0.53 2.87
C VAL A 112 -3.98 -0.30 2.91
N HIS A 113 -3.86 -1.16 3.92
CA HIS A 113 -2.86 -2.23 3.97
C HIS A 113 -3.57 -3.56 3.81
N LEU A 114 -3.20 -4.33 2.79
CA LEU A 114 -3.93 -5.54 2.41
C LEU A 114 -3.74 -6.72 3.38
N GLY A 115 -2.75 -6.65 4.26
CA GLY A 115 -2.44 -7.78 5.15
C GLY A 115 -1.88 -8.97 4.39
N MET A 116 -2.49 -10.14 4.57
CA MET A 116 -2.07 -11.38 3.87
C MET A 116 -3.03 -11.79 2.76
N THR A 117 -4.32 -11.56 2.96
CA THR A 117 -5.41 -12.03 2.10
C THR A 117 -6.39 -10.93 1.72
N GLY A 118 -6.08 -9.68 2.10
CA GLY A 118 -6.92 -8.54 1.77
C GLY A 118 -6.85 -8.21 0.28
N GLN A 119 -8.00 -7.90 -0.28
CA GLN A 119 -8.21 -7.50 -1.65
C GLN A 119 -8.97 -6.17 -1.67
N LEU A 120 -8.64 -5.30 -2.60
CA LEU A 120 -9.36 -4.04 -2.84
C LEU A 120 -9.82 -4.03 -4.29
N LEU A 121 -11.08 -4.33 -4.50
CA LEU A 121 -11.68 -4.66 -5.79
C LEU A 121 -12.61 -3.54 -6.26
N VAL A 122 -12.63 -3.29 -7.57
CA VAL A 122 -13.65 -2.45 -8.22
C VAL A 122 -14.72 -3.36 -8.81
N CYS A 123 -15.92 -3.31 -8.24
CA CYS A 123 -17.02 -4.19 -8.59
C CYS A 123 -18.20 -3.44 -9.21
N SER A 124 -19.02 -4.15 -10.01
CA SER A 124 -20.40 -3.73 -10.30
C SER A 124 -21.26 -3.88 -9.02
N PRO A 125 -22.27 -3.03 -8.78
CA PRO A 125 -23.23 -3.19 -7.69
C PRO A 125 -23.97 -4.54 -7.72
N ASP A 126 -24.16 -5.11 -8.90
CA ASP A 126 -24.85 -6.40 -9.09
C ASP A 126 -23.97 -7.61 -8.73
N THR A 127 -22.66 -7.40 -8.56
CA THR A 127 -21.75 -8.46 -8.10
C THR A 127 -22.11 -8.87 -6.69
N GLN A 128 -22.27 -10.18 -6.46
CA GLN A 128 -22.56 -10.71 -5.12
C GLN A 128 -21.53 -10.21 -4.09
N VAL A 129 -22.01 -9.77 -2.93
CA VAL A 129 -21.15 -9.34 -1.83
C VAL A 129 -20.56 -10.57 -1.14
N GLU A 130 -19.24 -10.64 -1.08
CA GLU A 130 -18.54 -11.75 -0.44
C GLU A 130 -18.67 -11.71 1.08
N LYS A 131 -18.68 -12.91 1.69
CA LYS A 131 -18.83 -13.12 3.15
C LYS A 131 -17.84 -12.29 4.00
N HIS A 132 -16.65 -12.02 3.49
CA HIS A 132 -15.57 -11.36 4.21
C HIS A 132 -15.35 -9.92 3.73
N THR A 133 -16.38 -9.29 3.19
CA THR A 133 -16.36 -7.86 2.85
C THR A 133 -16.47 -7.02 4.12
N HIS A 134 -15.50 -6.13 4.32
CA HIS A 134 -15.40 -5.26 5.50
C HIS A 134 -15.68 -3.78 5.22
N LEU A 135 -15.58 -3.37 3.96
CA LEU A 135 -15.94 -2.01 3.54
C LEU A 135 -16.46 -2.06 2.10
N ILE A 136 -17.52 -1.30 1.84
CA ILE A 136 -18.02 -0.98 0.49
C ILE A 136 -18.13 0.53 0.40
N ALA A 137 -17.40 1.14 -0.53
CA ALA A 137 -17.53 2.53 -0.90
C ALA A 137 -18.25 2.60 -2.26
N LYS A 138 -19.48 3.14 -2.27
CA LYS A 138 -20.23 3.36 -3.51
C LYS A 138 -19.73 4.63 -4.19
N LEU A 139 -19.48 4.53 -5.48
CA LEU A 139 -18.95 5.59 -6.30
C LEU A 139 -20.08 6.23 -7.16
N GLN A 140 -19.95 7.51 -7.47
CA GLN A 140 -20.90 8.25 -8.29
C GLN A 140 -21.04 7.65 -9.70
N SER A 141 -20.00 7.01 -10.21
CA SER A 141 -20.03 6.25 -11.47
C SER A 141 -20.94 5.02 -11.45
N GLY A 142 -21.53 4.68 -10.30
CA GLY A 142 -22.33 3.46 -10.10
C GLY A 142 -21.51 2.22 -9.74
N ARG A 143 -20.17 2.30 -9.71
CA ARG A 143 -19.29 1.20 -9.26
C ARG A 143 -19.13 1.17 -7.74
N GLU A 144 -18.59 0.08 -7.24
CA GLU A 144 -18.27 -0.08 -5.83
C GLU A 144 -16.80 -0.42 -5.65
N LEU A 145 -16.16 0.20 -4.67
CA LEU A 145 -14.83 -0.16 -4.21
C LEU A 145 -14.99 -0.99 -2.93
N ARG A 146 -14.65 -2.29 -3.01
CA ARG A 146 -14.86 -3.26 -1.94
C ARG A 146 -13.56 -3.72 -1.33
N PHE A 147 -13.47 -3.70 0.00
CA PHE A 147 -12.37 -4.32 0.74
C PHE A 147 -12.82 -5.66 1.32
N VAL A 148 -12.20 -6.74 0.83
CA VAL A 148 -12.47 -8.12 1.23
C VAL A 148 -11.24 -8.69 1.91
N ASP A 149 -11.37 -9.29 3.11
CA ASP A 149 -10.24 -9.91 3.81
C ASP A 149 -10.68 -11.06 4.73
N PRO A 150 -10.60 -12.32 4.27
CA PRO A 150 -10.99 -13.49 5.05
C PRO A 150 -10.24 -13.61 6.39
N ARG A 151 -8.97 -13.23 6.43
CA ARG A 151 -8.11 -13.37 7.63
C ARG A 151 -8.10 -12.14 8.54
N ARG A 152 -8.63 -11.02 8.10
CA ARG A 152 -8.75 -9.76 8.86
C ARG A 152 -7.39 -9.19 9.34
N PHE A 153 -6.32 -9.44 8.59
CA PHE A 153 -5.00 -8.87 8.84
C PHE A 153 -4.76 -7.54 8.12
N GLY A 154 -5.65 -7.21 7.21
CA GLY A 154 -5.67 -5.93 6.55
C GLY A 154 -5.98 -4.77 7.50
N ARG A 155 -5.65 -3.57 7.07
CA ARG A 155 -5.81 -2.37 7.90
C ARG A 155 -6.35 -1.23 7.06
N LEU A 156 -7.41 -0.60 7.55
CA LEU A 156 -8.04 0.57 6.94
C LEU A 156 -7.90 1.75 7.90
N SER A 157 -7.35 2.85 7.43
CA SER A 157 -7.19 4.07 8.22
C SER A 157 -7.34 5.30 7.36
N VAL A 158 -7.58 6.44 8.00
CA VAL A 158 -7.64 7.75 7.34
C VAL A 158 -6.68 8.71 8.02
N ALA A 159 -6.02 9.55 7.22
CA ALA A 159 -5.17 10.65 7.67
C ALA A 159 -5.68 11.96 7.03
N MET A 160 -5.46 13.08 7.72
CA MET A 160 -5.81 14.41 7.22
C MET A 160 -4.55 15.10 6.69
N ASN A 161 -4.72 16.03 5.78
CA ASN A 161 -3.67 16.94 5.30
C ASN A 161 -2.42 16.26 4.69
N GLY A 162 -2.51 15.01 4.25
CA GLY A 162 -1.36 14.31 3.67
C GLY A 162 -0.34 13.80 4.70
N ASP A 163 -0.73 13.66 5.99
CA ASP A 163 0.18 13.31 7.10
C ASP A 163 0.68 11.85 7.07
N PHE A 164 0.15 11.00 6.19
CA PHE A 164 0.65 9.63 6.11
C PHE A 164 1.99 9.54 5.40
N ALA A 165 2.99 9.11 6.13
CA ALA A 165 4.31 8.75 5.61
C ALA A 165 4.68 7.33 6.05
N ALA A 166 4.87 6.42 5.11
CA ALA A 166 5.42 5.12 5.42
C ALA A 166 6.91 5.24 5.74
N ALA A 167 7.34 4.61 6.83
CA ALA A 167 8.75 4.57 7.21
C ALA A 167 9.61 3.85 6.15
N GLY A 168 10.91 4.14 6.16
CA GLY A 168 11.91 3.51 5.30
C GLY A 168 12.01 4.13 3.91
N SER A 169 13.11 3.81 3.23
CA SER A 169 13.40 4.29 1.88
C SER A 169 12.63 3.50 0.82
N GLU A 170 12.29 4.15 -0.28
CA GLU A 170 11.65 3.52 -1.44
C GLU A 170 12.70 2.77 -2.27
N PRO A 171 12.60 1.44 -2.45
CA PRO A 171 13.64 0.66 -3.12
C PRO A 171 13.76 0.94 -4.62
N LEU A 172 12.71 1.45 -5.26
CA LEU A 172 12.73 1.77 -6.68
C LEU A 172 13.45 3.09 -7.00
N ASP A 173 13.51 4.00 -6.01
CA ASP A 173 14.01 5.38 -6.19
C ASP A 173 15.32 5.63 -5.45
N ILE A 174 15.66 4.80 -4.45
CA ILE A 174 16.89 4.99 -3.66
C ILE A 174 18.15 4.79 -4.53
N GLU A 175 19.10 5.68 -4.38
CA GLU A 175 20.39 5.58 -5.04
C GLU A 175 21.32 4.55 -4.36
N PRO A 176 22.37 4.04 -5.06
CA PRO A 176 23.25 2.96 -4.56
C PRO A 176 23.97 3.31 -3.25
N GLU A 177 24.44 4.54 -3.08
CA GLU A 177 25.17 4.97 -1.89
C GLU A 177 24.23 5.07 -0.66
N PRO A 178 23.11 5.80 -0.70
CA PRO A 178 22.11 5.78 0.38
C PRO A 178 21.60 4.36 0.70
N PHE A 179 21.38 3.51 -0.33
CA PHE A 179 21.01 2.11 -0.11
C PHE A 179 22.07 1.38 0.71
N THR A 180 23.34 1.53 0.38
CA THR A 180 24.45 0.90 1.11
C THR A 180 24.48 1.35 2.58
N ASP A 181 24.26 2.64 2.83
CA ASP A 181 24.30 3.23 4.17
C ASP A 181 23.14 2.73 5.06
N LEU A 182 21.99 2.34 4.49
CA LEU A 182 20.92 1.68 5.26
C LEU A 182 21.40 0.43 6.00
N PHE A 183 22.34 -0.31 5.43
CA PHE A 183 22.77 -1.61 5.92
C PHE A 183 24.15 -1.58 6.59
N ARG A 184 24.91 -0.50 6.41
CA ARG A 184 26.25 -0.36 6.95
C ARG A 184 26.30 -0.56 8.47
N GLY A 185 27.27 -1.31 8.94
CA GLY A 185 27.49 -1.57 10.37
C GLY A 185 26.50 -2.53 11.03
N ARG A 186 25.47 -3.00 10.33
CA ARG A 186 24.46 -3.89 10.91
C ARG A 186 24.99 -5.32 11.04
N LYS A 187 24.94 -5.85 12.27
CA LYS A 187 25.36 -7.23 12.59
C LYS A 187 24.30 -8.29 12.24
N THR A 188 23.09 -7.87 11.85
CA THR A 188 21.99 -8.76 11.47
C THR A 188 22.23 -9.44 10.11
N PRO A 189 21.63 -10.61 9.86
CA PRO A 189 21.60 -11.21 8.51
C PRO A 189 21.06 -10.22 7.47
N ILE A 190 21.68 -10.21 6.30
CA ILE A 190 21.29 -9.29 5.21
C ILE A 190 19.82 -9.45 4.82
N LYS A 191 19.30 -10.67 4.79
CA LYS A 191 17.87 -10.88 4.52
C LYS A 191 16.99 -10.21 5.56
N SER A 192 17.31 -10.35 6.85
CA SER A 192 16.55 -9.70 7.91
C SER A 192 16.58 -8.18 7.81
N ALA A 193 17.71 -7.62 7.36
CA ALA A 193 17.83 -6.18 7.13
C ALA A 193 17.00 -5.72 5.93
N LEU A 194 16.96 -6.48 4.81
CA LEU A 194 16.09 -6.20 3.66
C LEU A 194 14.61 -6.24 4.01
N LEU A 195 14.20 -7.14 4.92
CA LEU A 195 12.81 -7.27 5.36
C LEU A 195 12.36 -6.18 6.34
N ASN A 196 13.30 -5.40 6.86
CA ASN A 196 12.99 -4.33 7.80
C ASN A 196 12.37 -3.12 7.09
N GLN A 197 11.05 -2.97 7.26
CA GLN A 197 10.27 -1.93 6.61
C GLN A 197 10.66 -0.50 7.02
N THR A 198 11.37 -0.34 8.16
CA THR A 198 11.89 0.98 8.58
C THR A 198 13.19 1.36 7.86
N LEU A 199 13.83 0.40 7.20
CA LEU A 199 15.02 0.64 6.38
C LEU A 199 14.64 0.73 4.89
N LEU A 200 14.03 -0.34 4.38
CA LEU A 200 13.65 -0.48 2.98
C LEU A 200 12.19 -0.94 2.91
N ARG A 201 11.29 -0.03 2.58
CA ARG A 201 9.86 -0.30 2.59
C ARG A 201 9.43 -1.12 1.37
N GLY A 202 8.43 -1.96 1.56
CA GLY A 202 7.81 -2.71 0.48
C GLY A 202 8.44 -4.06 0.16
N VAL A 203 9.75 -4.24 0.35
CA VAL A 203 10.41 -5.53 0.14
C VAL A 203 9.93 -6.55 1.17
N GLY A 204 9.58 -7.74 0.69
CA GLY A 204 9.16 -8.85 1.54
C GLY A 204 9.93 -10.13 1.21
N ASN A 205 9.36 -11.27 1.62
CA ASN A 205 10.09 -12.54 1.66
C ASN A 205 10.49 -13.05 0.27
N ILE A 206 9.60 -12.91 -0.70
CA ILE A 206 9.79 -13.35 -2.08
C ILE A 206 10.94 -12.56 -2.70
N TYR A 207 10.78 -11.25 -2.71
CA TYR A 207 11.70 -10.35 -3.41
C TYR A 207 13.06 -10.22 -2.72
N ALA A 208 13.12 -10.45 -1.39
CA ALA A 208 14.40 -10.56 -0.68
C ALA A 208 15.20 -11.78 -1.12
N ASP A 209 14.57 -12.97 -1.21
CA ASP A 209 15.27 -14.19 -1.65
C ASP A 209 15.72 -14.09 -3.11
N GLU A 210 14.85 -13.62 -4.00
CA GLU A 210 15.15 -13.46 -5.42
C GLU A 210 16.27 -12.43 -5.66
N SER A 211 16.26 -11.32 -4.95
CA SER A 211 17.30 -10.29 -5.03
C SER A 211 18.65 -10.79 -4.51
N LEU A 212 18.66 -11.49 -3.38
CA LEU A 212 19.88 -12.08 -2.81
C LEU A 212 20.47 -13.16 -3.72
N PHE A 213 19.62 -13.98 -4.37
CA PHE A 213 20.09 -14.95 -5.37
C PHE A 213 20.77 -14.25 -6.53
N ARG A 214 20.13 -13.23 -7.13
CA ARG A 214 20.71 -12.49 -8.27
C ARG A 214 21.97 -11.73 -7.92
N ALA A 215 22.10 -11.29 -6.66
CA ALA A 215 23.32 -10.63 -6.14
C ALA A 215 24.43 -11.63 -5.72
N GLY A 216 24.14 -12.94 -5.71
CA GLY A 216 25.09 -13.97 -5.28
C GLY A 216 25.38 -13.96 -3.76
N LEU A 217 24.48 -13.44 -2.95
CA LEU A 217 24.65 -13.27 -1.50
C LEU A 217 23.84 -14.28 -0.71
N ARG A 218 24.47 -14.97 0.26
CA ARG A 218 23.75 -15.86 1.19
C ARG A 218 22.84 -15.05 2.12
N PRO A 219 21.58 -15.49 2.34
CA PRO A 219 20.63 -14.77 3.17
C PRO A 219 21.07 -14.60 4.62
N ARG A 220 21.85 -15.56 5.19
CA ARG A 220 22.39 -15.54 6.56
C ARG A 220 23.63 -14.64 6.73
N ARG A 221 24.25 -14.20 5.63
CA ARG A 221 25.46 -13.40 5.69
C ARG A 221 25.19 -12.10 6.47
N ARG A 222 26.06 -11.73 7.39
CA ARG A 222 25.91 -10.49 8.16
C ARG A 222 26.14 -9.27 7.27
N ALA A 223 25.31 -8.25 7.39
CA ALA A 223 25.44 -7.05 6.56
C ALA A 223 26.81 -6.36 6.73
N THR A 224 27.42 -6.43 7.93
CA THR A 224 28.79 -5.93 8.19
C THR A 224 29.89 -6.58 7.34
N THR A 225 29.67 -7.77 6.79
CA THR A 225 30.68 -8.51 5.99
C THR A 225 30.50 -8.31 4.49
N ILE A 226 29.52 -7.51 4.06
CA ILE A 226 29.22 -7.23 2.66
C ILE A 226 30.00 -6.00 2.22
N THR A 227 30.75 -6.12 1.13
CA THR A 227 31.51 -5.00 0.56
C THR A 227 30.59 -3.99 -0.15
N ARG A 228 31.11 -2.76 -0.36
CA ARG A 228 30.36 -1.73 -1.12
C ARG A 228 29.97 -2.19 -2.52
N GLU A 229 30.87 -2.90 -3.21
CA GLU A 229 30.57 -3.46 -4.53
C GLU A 229 29.44 -4.48 -4.48
N GLN A 230 29.45 -5.35 -3.47
CA GLN A 230 28.37 -6.33 -3.27
C GLN A 230 27.04 -5.63 -2.93
N PHE A 231 27.05 -4.54 -2.19
CA PHE A 231 25.83 -3.74 -1.95
C PHE A 231 25.33 -3.07 -3.22
N ARG A 232 26.20 -2.56 -4.09
CA ARG A 232 25.78 -2.03 -5.41
C ARG A 232 25.16 -3.12 -6.28
N LYS A 233 25.71 -4.32 -6.30
CA LYS A 233 25.12 -5.48 -7.00
C LYS A 233 23.76 -5.84 -6.40
N LEU A 234 23.63 -5.84 -5.07
CA LEU A 234 22.36 -6.10 -4.39
C LEU A 234 21.31 -5.03 -4.68
N HIS A 235 21.68 -3.75 -4.65
CA HIS A 235 20.81 -2.65 -5.04
C HIS A 235 20.25 -2.84 -6.45
N GLY A 236 21.12 -3.05 -7.45
CA GLY A 236 20.68 -3.31 -8.82
C GLY A 236 19.78 -4.55 -8.95
N ALA A 237 20.09 -5.61 -8.18
CA ALA A 237 19.29 -6.82 -8.16
C ALA A 237 17.88 -6.56 -7.56
N VAL A 238 17.78 -5.80 -6.46
CA VAL A 238 16.51 -5.42 -5.84
C VAL A 238 15.64 -4.63 -6.83
N GLN A 239 16.20 -3.58 -7.43
CA GLN A 239 15.45 -2.77 -8.39
C GLN A 239 14.99 -3.57 -9.61
N LYS A 240 15.87 -4.42 -10.15
CA LYS A 240 15.56 -5.24 -11.32
C LYS A 240 14.45 -6.25 -11.03
N VAL A 241 14.54 -6.98 -9.91
CA VAL A 241 13.53 -7.95 -9.49
C VAL A 241 12.17 -7.30 -9.30
N LEU A 242 12.14 -6.16 -8.60
CA LEU A 242 10.88 -5.45 -8.33
C LEU A 242 10.24 -4.90 -9.62
N LYS A 243 11.04 -4.33 -10.53
CA LYS A 243 10.55 -3.81 -11.82
C LYS A 243 9.99 -4.93 -12.69
N GLU A 244 10.70 -6.06 -12.80
CA GLU A 244 10.22 -7.24 -13.53
C GLU A 244 8.91 -7.78 -12.93
N ALA A 245 8.83 -7.87 -11.60
CA ALA A 245 7.63 -8.34 -10.93
C ALA A 245 6.43 -7.40 -11.15
N ILE A 246 6.63 -6.09 -11.12
CA ILE A 246 5.56 -5.11 -11.44
C ILE A 246 5.07 -5.29 -12.89
N THR A 247 5.99 -5.49 -13.84
CA THR A 247 5.63 -5.71 -15.25
C THR A 247 4.79 -6.96 -15.44
N LEU A 248 5.01 -7.99 -14.61
CA LEU A 248 4.29 -9.28 -14.66
C LEU A 248 3.06 -9.31 -13.71
N GLY A 249 2.64 -8.18 -13.17
CA GLY A 249 1.46 -8.10 -12.32
C GLY A 249 1.66 -8.63 -10.89
N GLY A 250 2.90 -8.85 -10.45
CA GLY A 250 3.20 -9.43 -9.13
C GLY A 250 3.21 -10.96 -9.13
N SER A 251 3.24 -11.57 -7.94
CA SER A 251 3.34 -13.02 -7.72
C SER A 251 2.08 -13.56 -7.04
N SER A 252 1.27 -14.32 -7.78
CA SER A 252 0.08 -15.02 -7.25
C SER A 252 0.47 -16.41 -6.76
N ILE A 253 0.90 -16.49 -5.49
CA ILE A 253 1.25 -17.77 -4.84
C ILE A 253 0.06 -18.33 -4.05
N SER A 254 -0.87 -17.47 -3.62
CA SER A 254 -2.08 -17.85 -2.88
C SER A 254 -3.25 -16.96 -3.33
N ASP A 255 -3.78 -16.16 -2.46
CA ASP A 255 -5.04 -15.42 -2.63
C ASP A 255 -4.86 -14.02 -3.26
N TYR A 256 -3.69 -13.74 -3.87
CA TYR A 256 -3.45 -12.45 -4.51
C TYR A 256 -4.11 -12.37 -5.89
N VAL A 257 -4.91 -11.32 -6.04
CA VAL A 257 -5.44 -10.85 -7.33
C VAL A 257 -5.29 -9.33 -7.40
N ASP A 258 -5.28 -8.79 -8.60
CA ASP A 258 -5.24 -7.34 -8.82
C ASP A 258 -6.62 -6.67 -8.59
N ALA A 259 -6.77 -5.41 -9.00
CA ALA A 259 -8.02 -4.66 -8.87
C ALA A 259 -9.16 -5.18 -9.76
N ASP A 260 -8.86 -6.03 -10.70
CA ASP A 260 -9.77 -6.71 -11.64
C ASP A 260 -10.11 -8.13 -11.21
N GLY A 261 -9.42 -8.66 -10.21
CA GLY A 261 -9.52 -10.05 -9.83
C GLY A 261 -8.60 -10.96 -10.65
N GLU A 262 -7.64 -10.40 -11.41
CA GLU A 262 -6.72 -11.16 -12.25
C GLU A 262 -5.43 -11.54 -11.49
N GLU A 263 -4.87 -12.69 -11.83
CA GLU A 263 -3.63 -13.20 -11.23
C GLU A 263 -2.39 -12.56 -11.87
N GLY A 264 -1.32 -12.38 -11.06
CA GLY A 264 0.00 -12.04 -11.56
C GLY A 264 0.79 -13.27 -12.02
N PHE A 265 1.89 -13.06 -12.73
CA PHE A 265 2.67 -14.13 -13.38
C PHE A 265 4.13 -14.20 -12.91
N PHE A 266 4.57 -13.38 -11.96
CA PHE A 266 5.97 -13.37 -11.53
C PHE A 266 6.40 -14.68 -10.86
N GLN A 267 5.48 -15.47 -10.28
CA GLN A 267 5.79 -16.78 -9.70
C GLN A 267 6.46 -17.73 -10.72
N LEU A 268 6.19 -17.57 -12.00
CA LEU A 268 6.83 -18.35 -13.07
C LEU A 268 8.30 -17.97 -13.31
N GLN A 269 8.76 -16.85 -12.75
CA GLN A 269 10.12 -16.33 -12.85
C GLN A 269 10.96 -16.57 -11.59
N HIS A 270 10.41 -17.24 -10.57
CA HIS A 270 11.15 -17.52 -9.34
C HIS A 270 12.38 -18.38 -9.61
N ARG A 271 13.54 -17.92 -9.13
CA ARG A 271 14.83 -18.60 -9.24
C ARG A 271 15.11 -19.49 -8.05
N VAL A 272 14.69 -19.09 -6.87
CA VAL A 272 14.91 -19.84 -5.62
C VAL A 272 13.67 -19.88 -4.73
N TYR A 273 12.83 -18.86 -4.72
CA TYR A 273 11.70 -18.79 -3.80
C TYR A 273 10.69 -19.90 -4.10
N GLY A 274 10.34 -20.69 -3.06
CA GLY A 274 9.40 -21.81 -3.16
C GLY A 274 9.96 -23.07 -3.82
N ARG A 275 11.25 -23.08 -4.25
CA ARG A 275 11.87 -24.13 -5.04
C ARG A 275 12.83 -25.03 -4.24
N GLU A 276 12.52 -25.27 -2.94
CA GLU A 276 13.33 -26.17 -2.09
C GLU A 276 13.44 -27.56 -2.72
N GLY A 277 14.68 -28.08 -2.83
CA GLY A 277 14.98 -29.38 -3.41
C GLY A 277 15.09 -29.40 -4.94
N GLU A 278 14.54 -28.41 -5.63
CA GLU A 278 14.65 -28.31 -7.09
C GLU A 278 16.05 -27.89 -7.54
N PRO A 279 16.46 -28.27 -8.77
CA PRO A 279 17.75 -27.84 -9.32
C PRO A 279 17.79 -26.32 -9.53
N CYS A 280 18.89 -25.71 -9.13
CA CYS A 280 19.17 -24.31 -9.40
C CYS A 280 19.24 -24.07 -10.92
N LEU A 281 18.53 -23.09 -11.45
CA LEU A 281 18.50 -22.78 -12.89
C LEU A 281 19.84 -22.30 -13.48
N VAL A 282 20.87 -22.09 -12.63
CA VAL A 282 22.21 -21.63 -13.07
C VAL A 282 23.27 -22.74 -12.95
N CYS A 283 23.21 -23.57 -11.90
CA CYS A 283 24.30 -24.53 -11.61
C CYS A 283 23.80 -25.92 -11.19
N GLU A 284 22.49 -26.18 -11.30
CA GLU A 284 21.82 -27.46 -11.05
C GLU A 284 21.91 -27.97 -9.59
N THR A 285 22.70 -27.32 -8.74
CA THR A 285 22.75 -27.66 -7.30
C THR A 285 21.38 -27.47 -6.67
N PRO A 286 20.86 -28.42 -5.87
CA PRO A 286 19.56 -28.30 -5.22
C PRO A 286 19.44 -27.03 -4.37
N VAL A 287 18.35 -26.28 -4.57
CA VAL A 287 18.00 -25.12 -3.78
C VAL A 287 17.73 -25.56 -2.34
N LYS A 288 18.31 -24.86 -1.38
CA LYS A 288 18.12 -25.12 0.06
C LYS A 288 17.17 -24.12 0.69
N ARG A 289 16.48 -24.59 1.70
CA ARG A 289 15.65 -23.77 2.58
C ARG A 289 16.27 -23.67 3.97
N ALA A 290 16.18 -22.50 4.58
CA ALA A 290 16.57 -22.26 5.97
C ALA A 290 15.57 -21.30 6.63
N VAL A 291 15.51 -21.28 7.95
CA VAL A 291 14.76 -20.27 8.70
C VAL A 291 15.73 -19.19 9.18
N ILE A 292 15.44 -17.93 8.87
CA ILE A 292 16.21 -16.75 9.27
C ILE A 292 15.25 -15.74 9.90
N ALA A 293 15.45 -15.43 11.17
CA ALA A 293 14.59 -14.53 11.95
C ALA A 293 13.07 -14.85 11.77
N GLY A 294 12.71 -16.12 11.88
CA GLY A 294 11.32 -16.60 11.79
C GLY A 294 10.74 -16.63 10.36
N ARG A 295 11.56 -16.37 9.31
CA ARG A 295 11.13 -16.39 7.90
C ARG A 295 11.83 -17.49 7.12
N SER A 296 11.08 -18.25 6.30
CA SER A 296 11.67 -19.16 5.33
C SER A 296 12.56 -18.40 4.34
N SER A 297 13.68 -18.97 3.99
CA SER A 297 14.68 -18.37 3.10
C SER A 297 15.18 -19.42 2.16
N HIS A 298 14.99 -19.20 0.86
CA HIS A 298 15.41 -20.14 -0.20
C HIS A 298 16.67 -19.60 -0.88
N TYR A 299 17.63 -20.46 -1.12
CA TYR A 299 18.91 -20.05 -1.71
C TYR A 299 19.65 -21.21 -2.37
N CYS A 300 20.47 -20.90 -3.38
CA CYS A 300 21.42 -21.88 -3.95
C CYS A 300 22.73 -21.82 -3.15
N PRO A 301 23.18 -22.94 -2.53
CA PRO A 301 24.40 -22.95 -1.72
C PRO A 301 25.69 -22.78 -2.54
N LYS A 302 25.66 -23.02 -3.87
CA LYS A 302 26.80 -22.88 -4.78
C LYS A 302 26.88 -21.47 -5.36
N CYS A 303 25.76 -20.90 -5.82
CA CYS A 303 25.75 -19.57 -6.45
C CYS A 303 25.81 -18.42 -5.43
N GLN A 304 25.34 -18.63 -4.19
CA GLN A 304 25.31 -17.59 -3.16
C GLN A 304 26.39 -17.85 -2.09
N LYS A 305 27.24 -16.86 -1.81
CA LYS A 305 28.37 -16.93 -0.89
C LYS A 305 28.23 -15.90 0.26
#